data_57662093925d51f061b99611206bce3d
#
_entry.id   57662093925d51f061b99611206bce3d
#
_cell.length_a   1.000
_cell.length_b   1.000
_cell.length_c   1.000
_cell.angle_alpha   90.00
_cell.angle_beta   90.00
_cell.angle_gamma   90.00
#
_symmetry.space_group_name_H-M   'P 1'
#
loop_
_entity.id
_entity.type
_entity.pdbx_description
1 polymer ?
#
loop_
_entity_poly.entity_id
_entity_poly.type
_entity_poly.pdbx_seq_one_letter_code
_entity_poly.pdbx_strand_id
1 'polypeptide(L)'
;MFPKHVTISKVNSYSENTLLSHLDIKFIEIGSDFLIAKMPVNFKTTQPMGILHGGASVALAESIGSVGSNLLIDSKTEHAIGLSINANHIGSAKNNFVTGKGNLIHKGKSTHIWSIEILDNDKKLISICRLTVMIIKKRKEK
;
A
#
# COMPACT_ATOMS: atom_id res chain seq x y z
N MET A 1 9.88 -12.59 4.20
CA MET A 1 8.72 -13.31 4.78
C MET A 1 8.23 -12.51 5.97
N PHE A 2 6.94 -12.20 6.03
CA PHE A 2 6.35 -11.44 7.14
C PHE A 2 6.35 -12.25 8.45
N PRO A 3 6.42 -11.56 9.61
CA PRO A 3 6.37 -12.25 10.91
C PRO A 3 5.03 -12.96 11.10
N LYS A 4 5.05 -14.23 11.53
CA LYS A 4 3.85 -15.09 11.68
C LYS A 4 2.80 -14.57 12.68
N HIS A 5 3.20 -13.69 13.60
CA HIS A 5 2.31 -13.12 14.62
C HIS A 5 1.54 -11.88 14.15
N VAL A 6 1.80 -11.40 12.92
CA VAL A 6 1.09 -10.25 12.36
C VAL A 6 -0.28 -10.69 11.85
N THR A 7 -1.31 -10.03 12.32
CA THR A 7 -2.71 -10.29 11.91
C THR A 7 -3.28 -9.11 11.12
N ILE A 8 -4.28 -9.39 10.28
CA ILE A 8 -5.01 -8.36 9.52
C ILE A 8 -5.61 -7.31 10.46
N SER A 9 -6.21 -7.73 11.57
CA SER A 9 -6.76 -6.81 12.59
C SER A 9 -5.69 -5.85 13.12
N LYS A 10 -4.50 -6.36 13.44
CA LYS A 10 -3.38 -5.55 13.92
C LYS A 10 -2.92 -4.54 12.86
N VAL A 11 -2.80 -4.96 11.61
CA VAL A 11 -2.40 -4.07 10.50
C VAL A 11 -3.43 -2.96 10.32
N ASN A 12 -4.72 -3.29 10.29
CA ASN A 12 -5.78 -2.30 10.14
C ASN A 12 -5.89 -1.34 11.33
N SER A 13 -5.54 -1.76 12.55
CA SER A 13 -5.55 -0.86 13.70
C SER A 13 -4.53 0.30 13.58
N TYR A 14 -3.44 0.13 12.86
CA TYR A 14 -2.49 1.21 12.56
C TYR A 14 -3.01 2.25 11.57
N SER A 15 -4.09 1.94 10.86
CA SER A 15 -4.69 2.83 9.85
C SER A 15 -5.64 3.86 10.46
N GLU A 16 -6.03 3.72 11.72
CA GLU A 16 -6.98 4.62 12.40
C GLU A 16 -6.44 6.05 12.46
N ASN A 17 -7.31 7.03 12.15
CA ASN A 17 -6.98 8.47 12.13
C ASN A 17 -5.85 8.85 11.15
N THR A 18 -5.72 8.12 10.06
CA THR A 18 -4.74 8.36 9.00
C THR A 18 -5.42 8.52 7.64
N LEU A 19 -4.63 8.82 6.59
CA LEU A 19 -5.12 8.85 5.21
C LEU A 19 -5.79 7.52 4.81
N LEU A 20 -5.30 6.38 5.33
CA LEU A 20 -5.87 5.08 5.02
C LEU A 20 -7.33 4.97 5.49
N SER A 21 -7.61 5.39 6.72
CA SER A 21 -9.00 5.40 7.21
C SER A 21 -9.86 6.45 6.51
N HIS A 22 -9.30 7.59 6.10
CA HIS A 22 -10.02 8.60 5.33
C HIS A 22 -10.47 8.08 3.96
N LEU A 23 -9.62 7.31 3.28
CA LEU A 23 -9.92 6.69 1.98
C LEU A 23 -10.59 5.31 2.10
N ASP A 24 -10.90 4.86 3.32
CA ASP A 24 -11.47 3.55 3.62
C ASP A 24 -10.60 2.38 3.08
N ILE A 25 -9.28 2.55 3.07
CA ILE A 25 -8.32 1.50 2.70
C ILE A 25 -8.28 0.46 3.82
N LYS A 26 -8.50 -0.80 3.46
CA LYS A 26 -8.47 -1.94 4.40
C LYS A 26 -7.62 -3.08 3.86
N PHE A 27 -6.66 -3.52 4.65
CA PHE A 27 -5.92 -4.74 4.38
C PHE A 27 -6.81 -5.94 4.59
N ILE A 28 -6.76 -6.90 3.65
CA ILE A 28 -7.62 -8.08 3.64
C ILE A 28 -6.85 -9.39 3.62
N GLU A 29 -5.57 -9.36 3.20
CA GLU A 29 -4.73 -10.56 3.15
C GLU A 29 -3.26 -10.21 3.39
N ILE A 30 -2.56 -11.10 4.11
CA ILE A 30 -1.12 -11.08 4.32
C ILE A 30 -0.58 -12.44 3.88
N GLY A 31 0.22 -12.46 2.81
CA GLY A 31 0.92 -13.65 2.35
C GLY A 31 2.33 -13.75 2.93
N SER A 32 3.17 -14.57 2.31
CA SER A 32 4.58 -14.71 2.71
C SER A 32 5.42 -13.46 2.38
N ASP A 33 5.14 -12.84 1.24
CA ASP A 33 5.89 -11.75 0.62
C ASP A 33 4.99 -10.75 -0.13
N PHE A 34 3.68 -10.83 0.11
CA PHE A 34 2.71 -9.91 -0.47
C PHE A 34 1.66 -9.46 0.56
N LEU A 35 1.05 -8.33 0.26
CA LEU A 35 -0.10 -7.77 0.96
C LEU A 35 -1.21 -7.44 -0.04
N ILE A 36 -2.46 -7.63 0.39
CA ILE A 36 -3.63 -7.21 -0.37
C ILE A 36 -4.46 -6.24 0.46
N ALA A 37 -4.84 -5.11 -0.14
CA ALA A 37 -5.76 -4.14 0.44
C ALA A 37 -6.85 -3.74 -0.56
N LYS A 38 -8.01 -3.35 -0.06
CA LYS A 38 -9.13 -2.81 -0.82
C LYS A 38 -9.33 -1.34 -0.53
N MET A 39 -9.83 -0.61 -1.52
CA MET A 39 -10.26 0.79 -1.41
C MET A 39 -11.55 0.98 -2.20
N PRO A 40 -12.61 1.59 -1.64
CA PRO A 40 -13.84 1.86 -2.38
C PRO A 40 -13.63 2.91 -3.46
N VAL A 41 -14.40 2.79 -4.53
CA VAL A 41 -14.50 3.81 -5.58
C VAL A 41 -15.77 4.62 -5.33
N ASN A 42 -15.62 5.79 -4.73
CA ASN A 42 -16.72 6.67 -4.32
C ASN A 42 -16.29 8.15 -4.37
N PHE A 43 -17.12 9.04 -3.83
CA PHE A 43 -16.87 10.49 -3.84
C PHE A 43 -15.53 10.93 -3.21
N LYS A 44 -14.92 10.12 -2.31
CA LYS A 44 -13.60 10.40 -1.70
C LYS A 44 -12.43 10.04 -2.62
N THR A 45 -12.66 9.15 -3.60
CA THR A 45 -11.58 8.52 -4.39
C THR A 45 -11.72 8.75 -5.90
N THR A 46 -12.82 9.40 -6.34
CA THR A 46 -13.06 9.70 -7.76
C THR A 46 -12.54 11.08 -8.15
N GLN A 47 -12.34 11.27 -9.44
CA GLN A 47 -11.98 12.53 -10.07
C GLN A 47 -13.19 13.09 -10.86
N PRO A 48 -13.13 14.35 -11.40
CA PRO A 48 -14.29 15.03 -12.01
C PRO A 48 -15.02 14.28 -13.13
N MET A 49 -14.36 13.34 -13.82
CA MET A 49 -15.00 12.49 -14.84
C MET A 49 -15.78 11.30 -14.25
N GLY A 50 -15.88 11.18 -12.92
CA GLY A 50 -16.61 10.12 -12.23
C GLY A 50 -15.92 8.76 -12.21
N ILE A 51 -14.63 8.72 -12.49
CA ILE A 51 -13.79 7.50 -12.41
C ILE A 51 -12.77 7.63 -11.29
N LEU A 52 -12.17 6.51 -10.89
CA LEU A 52 -11.12 6.47 -9.87
C LEU A 52 -10.00 7.47 -10.21
N HIS A 53 -9.63 8.30 -9.24
CA HIS A 53 -8.52 9.23 -9.35
C HIS A 53 -7.19 8.48 -9.32
N GLY A 54 -6.28 8.78 -10.25
CA GLY A 54 -4.95 8.17 -10.29
C GLY A 54 -4.17 8.34 -8.97
N GLY A 55 -4.27 9.51 -8.34
CA GLY A 55 -3.69 9.76 -7.02
C GLY A 55 -4.25 8.87 -5.91
N ALA A 56 -5.54 8.47 -5.97
CA ALA A 56 -6.11 7.51 -5.03
C ALA A 56 -5.53 6.11 -5.25
N SER A 57 -5.31 5.71 -6.50
CA SER A 57 -4.57 4.46 -6.81
C SER A 57 -3.15 4.50 -6.27
N VAL A 58 -2.45 5.63 -6.40
CA VAL A 58 -1.09 5.80 -5.85
C VAL A 58 -1.11 5.74 -4.32
N ALA A 59 -2.09 6.37 -3.66
CA ALA A 59 -2.24 6.30 -2.20
C ALA A 59 -2.44 4.86 -1.71
N LEU A 60 -3.27 4.06 -2.41
CA LEU A 60 -3.44 2.64 -2.12
C LEU A 60 -2.11 1.87 -2.28
N ALA A 61 -1.42 2.07 -3.40
CA ALA A 61 -0.16 1.39 -3.68
C ALA A 61 0.95 1.76 -2.68
N GLU A 62 1.11 3.06 -2.38
CA GLU A 62 2.05 3.58 -1.38
C GLU A 62 1.78 2.97 0.00
N SER A 63 0.51 2.92 0.40
CA SER A 63 0.10 2.36 1.69
C SER A 63 0.45 0.88 1.81
N ILE A 64 0.23 0.09 0.75
CA ILE A 64 0.54 -1.34 0.75
C ILE A 64 2.04 -1.58 0.94
N GLY A 65 2.89 -0.92 0.15
CA GLY A 65 4.33 -1.15 0.22
C GLY A 65 4.96 -0.55 1.49
N SER A 66 4.48 0.61 1.95
CA SER A 66 4.96 1.24 3.19
C SER A 66 4.60 0.42 4.42
N VAL A 67 3.36 -0.05 4.53
CA VAL A 67 2.94 -0.96 5.60
C VAL A 67 3.74 -2.26 5.53
N GLY A 68 3.85 -2.87 4.33
CA GLY A 68 4.64 -4.08 4.12
C GLY A 68 6.09 -3.92 4.58
N SER A 69 6.72 -2.81 4.25
CA SER A 69 8.10 -2.53 4.68
C SER A 69 8.23 -2.34 6.19
N ASN A 70 7.26 -1.66 6.83
CA ASN A 70 7.24 -1.50 8.29
C ASN A 70 7.06 -2.83 9.05
N LEU A 71 6.38 -3.81 8.44
CA LEU A 71 6.26 -5.17 9.01
C LEU A 71 7.55 -6.00 8.91
N LEU A 72 8.50 -5.59 8.07
CA LEU A 72 9.74 -6.32 7.76
C LEU A 72 10.98 -5.79 8.48
N ILE A 73 10.86 -4.67 9.18
CA ILE A 73 11.97 -4.02 9.92
C ILE A 73 11.77 -4.14 11.42
N ASP A 74 12.81 -3.85 12.19
CA ASP A 74 12.70 -3.65 13.63
C ASP A 74 12.21 -2.23 13.93
N SER A 75 10.91 -2.09 14.17
CA SER A 75 10.27 -0.80 14.46
C SER A 75 10.80 -0.09 15.72
N LYS A 76 11.59 -0.75 16.57
CA LYS A 76 12.25 -0.11 17.72
C LYS A 76 13.46 0.72 17.28
N THR A 77 14.16 0.30 16.23
CA THR A 77 15.44 0.86 15.79
C THR A 77 15.39 1.49 14.41
N GLU A 78 14.34 1.22 13.63
CA GLU A 78 14.23 1.62 12.23
C GLU A 78 12.86 2.24 11.91
N HIS A 79 12.85 3.03 10.82
CA HIS A 79 11.64 3.50 10.13
C HIS A 79 11.71 3.11 8.66
N ALA A 80 10.59 2.73 8.09
CA ALA A 80 10.41 2.56 6.65
C ALA A 80 9.61 3.75 6.10
N ILE A 81 10.18 4.48 5.15
CA ILE A 81 9.61 5.71 4.58
C ILE A 81 9.61 5.60 3.06
N GLY A 82 8.47 5.86 2.42
CA GLY A 82 8.37 5.92 0.96
C GLY A 82 9.35 6.94 0.40
N LEU A 83 10.16 6.53 -0.57
CA LEU A 83 11.17 7.37 -1.21
C LEU A 83 10.73 7.81 -2.60
N SER A 84 10.18 6.89 -3.39
CA SER A 84 9.78 7.15 -4.77
C SER A 84 8.71 6.17 -5.21
N ILE A 85 7.70 6.65 -5.88
CA ILE A 85 6.68 5.82 -6.51
C ILE A 85 6.47 6.24 -7.96
N ASN A 86 6.37 5.25 -8.84
CA ASN A 86 5.95 5.43 -10.23
C ASN A 86 4.67 4.62 -10.44
N ALA A 87 3.70 5.20 -11.14
CA ALA A 87 2.44 4.57 -11.46
C ALA A 87 2.09 4.75 -12.94
N ASN A 88 1.64 3.68 -13.57
CA ASN A 88 1.08 3.69 -14.91
C ASN A 88 -0.40 3.30 -14.82
N HIS A 89 -1.29 4.27 -15.07
CA HIS A 89 -2.73 4.07 -15.08
C HIS A 89 -3.16 3.63 -16.47
N ILE A 90 -3.55 2.37 -16.61
CA ILE A 90 -3.86 1.73 -17.89
C ILE A 90 -5.35 1.37 -18.04
N GLY A 91 -6.12 1.54 -16.96
CA GLY A 91 -7.55 1.30 -16.93
C GLY A 91 -8.27 2.30 -16.05
N SER A 92 -9.59 2.17 -15.96
CA SER A 92 -10.45 2.99 -15.11
C SER A 92 -11.44 2.15 -14.32
N ALA A 93 -11.78 2.56 -13.11
CA ALA A 93 -12.86 2.01 -12.29
C ALA A 93 -13.88 3.12 -11.97
N LYS A 94 -15.19 2.80 -11.98
CA LYS A 94 -16.26 3.78 -11.76
C LYS A 94 -17.03 3.58 -10.46
N ASN A 95 -17.04 2.37 -9.94
CA ASN A 95 -17.87 1.98 -8.80
C ASN A 95 -17.26 0.80 -8.02
N ASN A 96 -17.96 0.34 -7.00
CA ASN A 96 -17.56 -0.77 -6.13
C ASN A 96 -16.25 -0.49 -5.40
N PHE A 97 -15.22 -1.26 -5.69
CA PHE A 97 -13.89 -1.13 -5.07
C PHE A 97 -12.79 -1.52 -6.04
N VAL A 98 -11.58 -1.11 -5.73
CA VAL A 98 -10.36 -1.64 -6.31
C VAL A 98 -9.60 -2.44 -5.27
N THR A 99 -8.83 -3.43 -5.74
CA THR A 99 -7.97 -4.27 -4.92
C THR A 99 -6.52 -4.05 -5.35
N GLY A 100 -5.67 -3.64 -4.43
CA GLY A 100 -4.24 -3.56 -4.63
C GLY A 100 -3.56 -4.81 -4.09
N LYS A 101 -2.69 -5.44 -4.89
CA LYS A 101 -1.78 -6.51 -4.46
C LYS A 101 -0.35 -6.04 -4.60
N GLY A 102 0.34 -5.90 -3.49
CA GLY A 102 1.75 -5.55 -3.45
C GLY A 102 2.64 -6.77 -3.19
N ASN A 103 3.58 -7.01 -4.10
CA ASN A 103 4.58 -8.05 -3.99
C ASN A 103 5.94 -7.43 -3.68
N LEU A 104 6.63 -7.96 -2.69
CA LEU A 104 8.00 -7.55 -2.36
C LEU A 104 8.96 -8.10 -3.42
N ILE A 105 9.62 -7.19 -4.15
CA ILE A 105 10.60 -7.53 -5.20
C ILE A 105 12.00 -7.65 -4.62
N HIS A 106 12.35 -6.74 -3.71
CA HIS A 106 13.68 -6.67 -3.13
C HIS A 106 13.60 -6.21 -1.67
N LYS A 107 14.31 -6.92 -0.79
CA LYS A 107 14.52 -6.56 0.61
C LYS A 107 16.00 -6.34 0.86
N GLY A 108 16.44 -5.08 0.75
CA GLY A 108 17.80 -4.67 1.08
C GLY A 108 17.92 -4.14 2.52
N LYS A 109 19.13 -3.78 2.93
CA LYS A 109 19.39 -3.16 4.24
C LYS A 109 18.88 -1.72 4.33
N SER A 110 18.92 -0.99 3.22
CA SER A 110 18.58 0.45 3.15
C SER A 110 17.36 0.73 2.28
N THR A 111 16.93 -0.23 1.46
CA THR A 111 15.78 -0.05 0.56
C THR A 111 14.99 -1.34 0.42
N HIS A 112 13.66 -1.20 0.34
CA HIS A 112 12.76 -2.24 -0.14
C HIS A 112 12.13 -1.79 -1.44
N ILE A 113 11.91 -2.70 -2.38
CA ILE A 113 11.24 -2.43 -3.65
C ILE A 113 9.99 -3.30 -3.76
N TRP A 114 8.89 -2.65 -4.11
CA TRP A 114 7.58 -3.27 -4.25
C TRP A 114 7.06 -3.12 -5.67
N SER A 115 6.40 -4.15 -6.18
CA SER A 115 5.53 -4.07 -7.36
C SER A 115 4.09 -4.19 -6.90
N ILE A 116 3.26 -3.23 -7.27
CA ILE A 116 1.87 -3.20 -6.86
C ILE A 116 0.98 -3.16 -8.10
N GLU A 117 0.05 -4.09 -8.19
CA GLU A 117 -1.00 -4.12 -9.19
C GLU A 117 -2.32 -3.72 -8.56
N ILE A 118 -3.07 -2.86 -9.24
CA ILE A 118 -4.40 -2.45 -8.81
C ILE A 118 -5.41 -2.96 -9.83
N LEU A 119 -6.35 -3.73 -9.35
CA LEU A 119 -7.40 -4.40 -10.12
C LEU A 119 -8.76 -3.83 -9.73
N ASP A 120 -9.67 -3.73 -10.69
CA ASP A 120 -11.08 -3.43 -10.41
C ASP A 120 -11.83 -4.66 -9.87
N ASN A 121 -13.13 -4.50 -9.62
CA ASN A 121 -14.00 -5.57 -9.11
C ASN A 121 -14.09 -6.78 -10.05
N ASP A 122 -13.90 -6.59 -11.36
CA ASP A 122 -13.91 -7.64 -12.39
C ASP A 122 -12.52 -8.23 -12.65
N LYS A 123 -11.55 -7.90 -11.77
CA LYS A 123 -10.14 -8.32 -11.87
C LYS A 123 -9.39 -7.75 -13.09
N LYS A 124 -9.91 -6.69 -13.68
CA LYS A 124 -9.22 -5.98 -14.75
C LYS A 124 -8.12 -5.10 -14.16
N LEU A 125 -6.96 -5.11 -14.78
CA LEU A 125 -5.83 -4.30 -14.36
C LEU A 125 -6.10 -2.81 -14.65
N ILE A 126 -6.03 -2.00 -13.57
CA ILE A 126 -6.27 -0.55 -13.60
C ILE A 126 -4.97 0.23 -13.54
N SER A 127 -4.04 -0.22 -12.71
CA SER A 127 -2.76 0.48 -12.52
C SER A 127 -1.65 -0.49 -12.12
N ILE A 128 -0.43 -0.20 -12.59
CA ILE A 128 0.81 -0.87 -12.16
C ILE A 128 1.69 0.18 -11.52
N CYS A 129 2.16 -0.10 -10.30
CA CYS A 129 3.00 0.81 -9.54
C CYS A 129 4.31 0.14 -9.12
N ARG A 130 5.38 0.94 -9.06
CA ARG A 130 6.66 0.56 -8.47
C ARG A 130 6.98 1.53 -7.35
N LEU A 131 7.10 1.00 -6.12
CA LEU A 131 7.44 1.78 -4.94
C LEU A 131 8.83 1.38 -4.44
N THR A 132 9.66 2.38 -4.17
CA THR A 132 10.90 2.25 -3.41
C THR A 132 10.69 2.84 -2.02
N VAL A 133 10.96 2.05 -0.99
CA VAL A 133 10.88 2.44 0.41
C VAL A 133 12.29 2.48 0.98
N MET A 134 12.65 3.58 1.63
CA MET A 134 13.92 3.75 2.31
C MET A 134 13.82 3.28 3.77
N ILE A 135 14.82 2.56 4.23
CA ILE A 135 14.96 2.12 5.62
C ILE A 135 16.00 3.00 6.30
N ILE A 136 15.57 3.71 7.33
CA ILE A 136 16.42 4.62 8.10
C ILE A 136 16.48 4.23 9.57
N LYS A 137 17.64 4.38 10.18
CA LYS A 137 17.81 4.16 11.63
C LYS A 137 17.19 5.32 12.41
N LYS A 138 16.49 4.99 13.48
CA LYS A 138 16.03 5.97 14.46
C LYS A 138 17.25 6.64 15.12
N ARG A 139 17.19 7.96 15.25
CA ARG A 139 18.19 8.67 16.09
C ARG A 139 17.98 8.24 17.54
N LYS A 140 19.07 7.87 18.24
CA LYS A 140 19.01 7.72 19.70
C LYS A 140 18.68 9.10 20.26
N GLU A 141 17.60 9.20 21.00
CA GLU A 141 17.37 10.39 21.84
C GLU A 141 18.55 10.48 22.82
N LYS A 142 19.19 11.66 22.83
CA LYS A 142 20.27 11.95 23.78
C LYS A 142 19.71 12.21 25.14
#